data_21d17d90e7ba1a2000a0480a46214ba3
#
_entry.id   21d17d90e7ba1a2000a0480a46214ba3
#
_cell.length_a   1.000
_cell.length_b   1.000
_cell.length_c   1.000
_cell.angle_alpha   90.00
_cell.angle_beta   90.00
_cell.angle_gamma   90.00
#
_symmetry.space_group_name_H-M   'P 1'
#
loop_
_entity.id
_entity.type
_entity.pdbx_description
1 polymer ?
#
loop_
_entity_poly.entity_id
_entity_poly.type
_entity_poly.pdbx_seq_one_letter_code
_entity_poly.pdbx_strand_id
1 'polypeptide(L)'
;PIDGVVISKSVEEGQTVAASFSTPELFTIAKDLTNMQVIADVDEADIGEVAVGDRVSFTVDAYPNDTFEGKVTQVRLQATTTNNVVTYEVVISAQNADLKLKPGLTANVTIYTAERTGVTCTSAKALRFTPTKETVGNKKIVDCNGKNKVWTLEGNTLKAHAVNIGMTDGMHTEILSGIAEGTVIVTGLKVNASETAEAGQQQTESSPFAPGPPGRKKK
;
A
#
# COMPACT_ATOMS: atom_id res chain seq x y z
N PRO A 1 14.24 0.95 -44.50
CA PRO A 1 13.48 -0.20 -43.99
C PRO A 1 13.74 -0.33 -42.48
N ILE A 2 12.70 -0.58 -41.73
CA ILE A 2 12.74 -0.80 -40.30
C ILE A 2 11.98 -2.09 -40.00
N ASP A 3 12.60 -2.98 -39.20
CA ASP A 3 11.95 -4.20 -38.76
C ASP A 3 11.21 -3.93 -37.42
N GLY A 4 10.03 -4.50 -37.26
CA GLY A 4 9.27 -4.32 -36.02
C GLY A 4 7.84 -4.78 -36.15
N VAL A 5 7.07 -4.61 -35.06
CA VAL A 5 5.65 -4.92 -34.97
C VAL A 5 4.85 -3.63 -35.12
N VAL A 6 3.85 -3.61 -36.01
CA VAL A 6 2.96 -2.46 -36.18
C VAL A 6 2.04 -2.37 -34.98
N ILE A 7 2.11 -1.26 -34.23
CA ILE A 7 1.26 -0.98 -33.08
C ILE A 7 -0.02 -0.30 -33.50
N SER A 8 0.08 0.72 -34.36
CA SER A 8 -1.07 1.46 -34.86
C SER A 8 -0.94 1.78 -36.34
N LYS A 9 -2.09 1.85 -37.01
CA LYS A 9 -2.27 2.30 -38.39
C LYS A 9 -3.20 3.51 -38.35
N SER A 10 -2.70 4.67 -38.76
CA SER A 10 -3.44 5.95 -38.70
C SER A 10 -3.99 6.38 -40.06
N VAL A 11 -3.92 5.50 -41.10
CA VAL A 11 -4.36 5.80 -42.45
C VAL A 11 -5.19 4.66 -42.99
N GLU A 12 -6.14 4.99 -43.89
CA GLU A 12 -6.95 4.03 -44.62
C GLU A 12 -6.51 3.89 -46.06
N GLU A 13 -6.86 2.75 -46.70
CA GLU A 13 -6.57 2.51 -48.10
C GLU A 13 -7.32 3.52 -49.00
N GLY A 14 -6.60 4.17 -49.94
CA GLY A 14 -7.15 5.21 -50.79
C GLY A 14 -7.22 6.60 -50.19
N GLN A 15 -6.80 6.78 -48.93
CA GLN A 15 -6.75 8.09 -48.28
C GLN A 15 -5.65 8.95 -48.86
N THR A 16 -5.97 10.20 -49.27
CA THR A 16 -4.96 11.18 -49.68
C THR A 16 -4.26 11.76 -48.48
N VAL A 17 -2.92 11.65 -48.42
CA VAL A 17 -2.09 12.19 -47.37
C VAL A 17 -1.44 13.49 -47.88
N ALA A 18 -1.80 14.63 -47.27
CA ALA A 18 -1.20 15.94 -47.58
C ALA A 18 -0.09 16.26 -46.58
N ALA A 19 1.15 16.35 -47.06
CA ALA A 19 2.33 16.65 -46.25
C ALA A 19 2.79 18.11 -46.41
N SER A 20 1.87 19.09 -46.32
CA SER A 20 2.18 20.48 -46.63
C SER A 20 2.82 21.29 -45.50
N PHE A 21 2.49 21.04 -44.24
CA PHE A 21 3.07 21.75 -43.06
C PHE A 21 3.36 20.88 -41.85
N SER A 22 2.83 19.67 -41.79
CA SER A 22 3.13 18.70 -40.75
C SER A 22 3.30 17.31 -41.37
N THR A 23 4.26 16.55 -40.92
CA THR A 23 4.44 15.16 -41.35
C THR A 23 3.38 14.31 -40.67
N PRO A 24 2.40 13.76 -41.40
CA PRO A 24 1.37 12.92 -40.79
C PRO A 24 1.98 11.58 -40.37
N GLU A 25 1.56 11.11 -39.20
CA GLU A 25 1.94 9.80 -38.68
C GLU A 25 1.07 8.74 -39.37
N LEU A 26 1.69 7.85 -40.14
CA LEU A 26 1.00 6.82 -40.90
C LEU A 26 0.92 5.51 -40.14
N PHE A 27 2.00 5.09 -39.53
CA PHE A 27 2.12 3.87 -38.74
C PHE A 27 3.04 4.09 -37.58
N THR A 28 2.69 3.51 -36.43
CA THR A 28 3.61 3.39 -35.28
C THR A 28 4.13 1.96 -35.23
N ILE A 29 5.46 1.81 -35.27
CA ILE A 29 6.12 0.50 -35.29
C ILE A 29 7.02 0.40 -34.08
N ALA A 30 6.83 -0.65 -33.25
CA ALA A 30 7.75 -1.00 -32.19
C ALA A 30 8.84 -1.94 -32.70
N LYS A 31 10.08 -1.64 -32.39
CA LYS A 31 11.21 -2.51 -32.73
C LYS A 31 11.16 -3.82 -31.93
N ASP A 32 10.82 -3.73 -30.67
CA ASP A 32 10.79 -4.86 -29.74
C ASP A 32 9.74 -4.61 -28.66
N LEU A 33 8.90 -5.61 -28.41
CA LEU A 33 7.87 -5.58 -27.37
C LEU A 33 8.28 -6.35 -26.09
N THR A 34 9.45 -6.99 -26.09
CA THR A 34 9.96 -7.73 -24.93
C THR A 34 10.56 -6.78 -23.87
N ASN A 35 11.00 -5.60 -24.31
CA ASN A 35 11.56 -4.55 -23.47
C ASN A 35 10.61 -3.34 -23.50
N MET A 36 9.84 -3.21 -22.45
CA MET A 36 8.88 -2.11 -22.27
C MET A 36 9.40 -1.09 -21.26
N GLN A 37 8.80 0.09 -21.30
CA GLN A 37 9.01 1.13 -20.31
C GLN A 37 7.66 1.53 -19.72
N VAL A 38 7.62 1.69 -18.40
CA VAL A 38 6.51 2.33 -17.70
C VAL A 38 6.95 3.75 -17.35
N ILE A 39 6.12 4.72 -17.70
CA ILE A 39 6.31 6.12 -17.31
C ILE A 39 5.36 6.38 -16.16
N ALA A 40 5.90 6.64 -14.97
CA ALA A 40 5.13 6.96 -13.78
C ALA A 40 5.22 8.45 -13.50
N ASP A 41 4.08 9.07 -13.26
CA ASP A 41 3.99 10.46 -12.81
C ASP A 41 4.05 10.48 -11.28
N VAL A 42 5.16 10.99 -10.74
CA VAL A 42 5.42 11.08 -9.30
C VAL A 42 5.24 12.52 -8.84
N ASP A 43 4.54 12.71 -7.74
CA ASP A 43 4.27 14.03 -7.15
C ASP A 43 5.58 14.71 -6.69
N GLU A 44 5.63 16.05 -6.73
CA GLU A 44 6.77 16.84 -6.26
C GLU A 44 7.13 16.54 -4.80
N ALA A 45 6.14 16.18 -3.97
CA ALA A 45 6.37 15.85 -2.58
C ALA A 45 7.20 14.56 -2.39
N ASP A 46 7.08 13.60 -3.30
CA ASP A 46 7.66 12.26 -3.17
C ASP A 46 8.90 12.05 -4.05
N ILE A 47 9.09 12.89 -5.09
CA ILE A 47 10.19 12.70 -6.06
C ILE A 47 11.58 12.79 -5.42
N GLY A 48 11.69 13.52 -4.31
CA GLY A 48 12.97 13.68 -3.60
C GLY A 48 13.55 12.38 -3.02
N GLU A 49 12.72 11.37 -2.81
CA GLU A 49 13.12 10.06 -2.29
C GLU A 49 13.43 9.04 -3.38
N VAL A 50 13.02 9.31 -4.65
CA VAL A 50 13.18 8.38 -5.77
C VAL A 50 14.56 8.48 -6.38
N ALA A 51 15.26 7.36 -6.47
CA ALA A 51 16.59 7.26 -7.06
C ALA A 51 16.64 6.29 -8.25
N VAL A 52 17.58 6.54 -9.16
CA VAL A 52 17.88 5.60 -10.26
C VAL A 52 18.41 4.29 -9.67
N GLY A 53 17.79 3.18 -10.08
CA GLY A 53 18.11 1.84 -9.58
C GLY A 53 17.12 1.30 -8.56
N ASP A 54 16.21 2.11 -8.03
CA ASP A 54 15.18 1.68 -7.12
C ASP A 54 14.34 0.55 -7.72
N ARG A 55 14.02 -0.44 -6.90
CA ARG A 55 13.14 -1.54 -7.27
C ARG A 55 11.72 -1.04 -7.37
N VAL A 56 11.05 -1.52 -8.39
CA VAL A 56 9.65 -1.16 -8.65
C VAL A 56 8.83 -2.42 -8.83
N SER A 57 7.66 -2.46 -8.21
CA SER A 57 6.61 -3.41 -8.56
C SER A 57 5.41 -2.67 -9.12
N PHE A 58 4.75 -3.26 -10.10
CA PHE A 58 3.55 -2.66 -10.67
C PHE A 58 2.55 -3.72 -11.12
N THR A 59 1.29 -3.35 -11.12
CA THR A 59 0.19 -4.12 -11.69
C THR A 59 -0.45 -3.32 -12.81
N VAL A 60 -1.03 -3.98 -13.78
CA VAL A 60 -1.77 -3.32 -14.88
C VAL A 60 -3.25 -3.69 -14.78
N ASP A 61 -4.12 -2.77 -15.16
CA ASP A 61 -5.58 -2.97 -15.05
C ASP A 61 -6.07 -4.18 -15.87
N ALA A 62 -5.36 -4.52 -16.94
CA ALA A 62 -5.66 -5.71 -17.74
C ALA A 62 -5.34 -7.03 -17.01
N TYR A 63 -4.42 -7.03 -16.07
CA TYR A 63 -3.98 -8.20 -15.30
C TYR A 63 -3.79 -7.84 -13.81
N PRO A 64 -4.89 -7.63 -13.06
CA PRO A 64 -4.83 -7.13 -11.69
C PRO A 64 -4.21 -8.12 -10.68
N ASN A 65 -4.16 -9.40 -11.02
CA ASN A 65 -3.57 -10.45 -10.18
C ASN A 65 -2.10 -10.74 -10.50
N ASP A 66 -1.57 -10.19 -11.59
CA ASP A 66 -0.19 -10.37 -12.00
C ASP A 66 0.63 -9.16 -11.53
N THR A 67 1.68 -9.42 -10.75
CA THR A 67 2.64 -8.38 -10.35
C THR A 67 3.86 -8.47 -11.25
N PHE A 68 4.21 -7.34 -11.84
CA PHE A 68 5.39 -7.18 -12.67
C PHE A 68 6.47 -6.45 -11.88
N GLU A 69 7.72 -6.75 -12.18
CA GLU A 69 8.88 -6.10 -11.55
C GLU A 69 9.64 -5.26 -12.56
N GLY A 70 10.19 -4.16 -12.06
CA GLY A 70 11.00 -3.23 -12.84
C GLY A 70 12.02 -2.52 -11.99
N LYS A 71 12.77 -1.63 -12.63
CA LYS A 71 13.71 -0.73 -11.96
C LYS A 71 13.61 0.65 -12.53
N VAL A 72 13.81 1.66 -11.68
CA VAL A 72 13.93 3.05 -12.12
C VAL A 72 15.21 3.19 -12.95
N THR A 73 15.05 3.59 -14.20
CA THR A 73 16.17 3.82 -15.13
C THR A 73 16.54 5.29 -15.25
N GLN A 74 15.54 6.16 -15.13
CA GLN A 74 15.73 7.60 -15.26
C GLN A 74 14.63 8.36 -14.50
N VAL A 75 15.02 9.44 -13.85
CA VAL A 75 14.11 10.46 -13.32
C VAL A 75 14.26 11.68 -14.22
N ARG A 76 13.17 12.11 -14.87
CA ARG A 76 13.19 13.30 -15.73
C ARG A 76 13.14 14.56 -14.87
N LEU A 77 14.00 15.52 -15.19
CA LEU A 77 14.10 16.76 -14.40
C LEU A 77 13.06 17.82 -14.80
N GLN A 78 12.35 17.61 -15.89
CA GLN A 78 11.30 18.51 -16.35
C GLN A 78 10.01 18.15 -15.63
N ALA A 79 9.49 19.10 -14.86
CA ALA A 79 8.18 18.99 -14.24
C ALA A 79 7.07 19.22 -15.26
N THR A 80 5.97 18.50 -15.12
CA THR A 80 4.71 18.71 -15.83
C THR A 80 3.67 19.21 -14.84
N THR A 81 2.95 20.27 -15.19
CA THR A 81 1.87 20.80 -14.34
C THR A 81 0.53 20.54 -15.01
N THR A 82 -0.28 19.72 -14.39
CA THR A 82 -1.65 19.41 -14.85
C THR A 82 -2.62 19.66 -13.71
N ASN A 83 -3.64 20.49 -13.96
CA ASN A 83 -4.66 20.85 -12.95
C ASN A 83 -4.07 21.39 -11.63
N ASN A 84 -3.02 22.18 -11.68
CA ASN A 84 -2.27 22.71 -10.53
C ASN A 84 -1.53 21.63 -9.70
N VAL A 85 -1.38 20.41 -10.21
CA VAL A 85 -0.54 19.36 -9.61
C VAL A 85 0.76 19.31 -10.41
N VAL A 86 1.89 19.40 -9.70
CA VAL A 86 3.24 19.29 -10.28
C VAL A 86 3.72 17.87 -10.13
N THR A 87 4.02 17.23 -11.26
CA THR A 87 4.52 15.84 -11.30
C THR A 87 5.82 15.78 -12.11
N TYR A 88 6.62 14.77 -11.79
CA TYR A 88 7.84 14.41 -12.49
C TYR A 88 7.72 13.02 -13.09
N GLU A 89 8.15 12.87 -14.33
CA GLU A 89 8.12 11.58 -14.99
C GLU A 89 9.32 10.71 -14.57
N VAL A 90 9.00 9.53 -14.07
CA VAL A 90 9.97 8.48 -13.72
C VAL A 90 9.87 7.36 -14.74
N VAL A 91 10.98 7.07 -15.42
CA VAL A 91 11.06 6.00 -16.42
C VAL A 91 11.51 4.72 -15.73
N ILE A 92 10.72 3.68 -15.87
CA ILE A 92 10.90 2.38 -15.25
C ILE A 92 11.08 1.34 -16.36
N SER A 93 12.12 0.52 -16.28
CA SER A 93 12.28 -0.62 -17.18
C SER A 93 11.34 -1.74 -16.78
N ALA A 94 10.64 -2.33 -17.74
CA ALA A 94 9.73 -3.44 -17.54
C ALA A 94 10.04 -4.55 -18.55
N GLN A 95 10.44 -5.72 -18.04
CA GLN A 95 10.62 -6.89 -18.88
C GLN A 95 9.25 -7.49 -19.24
N ASN A 96 9.06 -7.82 -20.52
CA ASN A 96 7.82 -8.35 -21.06
C ASN A 96 8.07 -9.63 -21.87
N ALA A 97 8.69 -10.63 -21.24
CA ALA A 97 9.03 -11.90 -21.89
C ALA A 97 7.79 -12.64 -22.42
N ASP A 98 6.68 -12.56 -21.69
CA ASP A 98 5.42 -13.23 -22.02
C ASP A 98 4.54 -12.41 -22.97
N LEU A 99 4.97 -11.22 -23.41
CA LEU A 99 4.21 -10.30 -24.27
C LEU A 99 2.82 -9.93 -23.73
N LYS A 100 2.63 -10.00 -22.40
CA LYS A 100 1.39 -9.62 -21.71
C LYS A 100 1.19 -8.10 -21.68
N LEU A 101 2.29 -7.36 -21.49
CA LEU A 101 2.24 -5.91 -21.49
C LEU A 101 2.08 -5.38 -22.92
N LYS A 102 1.18 -4.44 -23.08
CA LYS A 102 0.92 -3.75 -24.35
C LYS A 102 1.10 -2.25 -24.17
N PRO A 103 1.58 -1.53 -25.20
CA PRO A 103 1.63 -0.08 -25.15
C PRO A 103 0.25 0.52 -24.89
N GLY A 104 0.19 1.54 -24.04
CA GLY A 104 -1.04 2.24 -23.67
C GLY A 104 -1.82 1.63 -22.50
N LEU A 105 -1.32 0.56 -21.86
CA LEU A 105 -1.92 0.06 -20.61
C LEU A 105 -1.63 1.01 -19.45
N THR A 106 -2.62 1.19 -18.59
CA THR A 106 -2.46 1.89 -17.30
C THR A 106 -1.88 0.95 -16.26
N ALA A 107 -0.90 1.44 -15.51
CA ALA A 107 -0.21 0.69 -14.47
C ALA A 107 -0.32 1.40 -13.12
N ASN A 108 -0.54 0.61 -12.05
CA ASN A 108 -0.42 1.05 -10.67
C ASN A 108 0.97 0.69 -10.16
N VAL A 109 1.79 1.71 -9.90
CA VAL A 109 3.22 1.56 -9.64
C VAL A 109 3.53 1.78 -8.16
N THR A 110 4.36 0.90 -7.60
CA THR A 110 4.95 1.05 -6.26
C THR A 110 6.47 1.08 -6.38
N ILE A 111 7.08 2.22 -6.03
CA ILE A 111 8.53 2.41 -6.04
C ILE A 111 9.03 2.20 -4.60
N TYR A 112 10.05 1.36 -4.44
CA TYR A 112 10.68 1.09 -3.15
C TYR A 112 11.91 1.98 -2.98
N THR A 113 11.70 3.15 -2.36
CA THR A 113 12.75 4.16 -2.17
C THR A 113 13.74 3.79 -1.06
N ALA A 114 13.32 2.91 -0.15
CA ALA A 114 14.17 2.40 0.89
C ALA A 114 13.81 0.95 1.20
N GLU A 115 14.78 0.05 1.13
CA GLU A 115 14.59 -1.37 1.41
C GLU A 115 15.71 -1.88 2.31
N ARG A 116 15.35 -2.61 3.37
CA ARG A 116 16.29 -3.32 4.23
C ARG A 116 15.91 -4.77 4.35
N THR A 117 16.83 -5.65 4.04
CA THR A 117 16.66 -7.10 4.13
C THR A 117 17.42 -7.66 5.32
N GLY A 118 16.93 -8.78 5.90
CA GLY A 118 17.59 -9.44 7.01
C GLY A 118 17.53 -8.70 8.35
N VAL A 119 16.51 -7.83 8.53
CA VAL A 119 16.30 -7.07 9.77
C VAL A 119 15.25 -7.72 10.65
N THR A 120 15.45 -7.62 11.97
CA THR A 120 14.43 -8.05 12.94
C THR A 120 13.31 -7.01 12.95
N CYS A 121 12.08 -7.43 12.69
CA CYS A 121 10.93 -6.52 12.68
C CYS A 121 9.79 -7.04 13.54
N THR A 122 8.93 -6.13 13.96
CA THR A 122 7.72 -6.41 14.71
C THR A 122 6.51 -5.77 14.06
N SER A 123 5.31 -6.33 14.30
CA SER A 123 4.08 -5.68 13.86
C SER A 123 3.90 -4.33 14.56
N ALA A 124 3.48 -3.31 13.82
CA ALA A 124 3.15 -1.99 14.38
C ALA A 124 2.07 -2.05 15.47
N LYS A 125 1.23 -3.10 15.47
CA LYS A 125 0.24 -3.35 16.54
C LYS A 125 0.91 -3.63 17.89
N ALA A 126 2.06 -4.32 17.91
CA ALA A 126 2.79 -4.62 19.15
C ALA A 126 3.33 -3.36 19.81
N LEU A 127 3.80 -2.38 19.03
CA LEU A 127 4.32 -1.11 19.53
C LEU A 127 3.21 -0.16 20.04
N ARG A 128 1.99 -0.31 19.50
CA ARG A 128 0.81 0.47 19.93
C ARG A 128 0.09 -0.16 21.11
N PHE A 129 0.37 -1.42 21.42
CA PHE A 129 -0.28 -2.12 22.51
C PHE A 129 0.15 -1.56 23.86
N THR A 130 -0.81 -1.07 24.65
CA THR A 130 -0.59 -0.61 26.04
C THR A 130 -1.56 -1.37 26.94
N PRO A 131 -1.05 -2.27 27.81
CA PRO A 131 -1.90 -3.00 28.75
C PRO A 131 -2.40 -2.08 29.85
N THR A 132 -3.71 -2.15 30.16
CA THR A 132 -4.31 -1.51 31.34
C THR A 132 -4.86 -2.61 32.26
N LYS A 133 -5.05 -2.30 33.55
CA LYS A 133 -5.63 -3.27 34.51
C LYS A 133 -7.01 -3.79 34.06
N GLU A 134 -7.77 -2.96 33.38
CA GLU A 134 -9.10 -3.32 32.84
C GLU A 134 -8.99 -4.31 31.68
N THR A 135 -7.95 -4.17 30.84
CA THR A 135 -7.79 -5.00 29.64
C THR A 135 -7.10 -6.33 29.93
N VAL A 136 -6.23 -6.42 30.94
CA VAL A 136 -5.44 -7.62 31.22
C VAL A 136 -5.91 -8.38 32.48
N GLY A 137 -6.93 -7.85 33.18
CA GLY A 137 -7.51 -8.50 34.37
C GLY A 137 -6.48 -8.69 35.50
N ASN A 138 -6.41 -9.91 36.06
CA ASN A 138 -5.54 -10.23 37.20
C ASN A 138 -4.06 -10.43 36.86
N LYS A 139 -3.61 -10.11 35.62
CA LYS A 139 -2.20 -10.23 35.26
C LYS A 139 -1.37 -9.07 35.84
N LYS A 140 -0.17 -9.39 36.28
CA LYS A 140 0.77 -8.39 36.78
C LYS A 140 1.38 -7.65 35.60
N ILE A 141 1.42 -6.30 35.67
CA ILE A 141 2.05 -5.45 34.67
C ILE A 141 3.37 -4.96 35.27
N VAL A 142 4.48 -5.23 34.58
CA VAL A 142 5.82 -4.70 34.88
C VAL A 142 6.22 -3.81 33.73
N ASP A 143 6.12 -2.51 33.94
CA ASP A 143 6.48 -1.49 32.93
C ASP A 143 7.95 -1.12 33.00
N CYS A 144 8.49 -0.55 31.94
CA CYS A 144 9.85 -0.03 31.84
C CYS A 144 9.84 1.43 31.35
N ASN A 145 10.90 2.16 31.62
CA ASN A 145 11.11 3.49 31.08
C ASN A 145 11.63 3.41 29.65
N GLY A 146 10.73 3.62 28.66
CA GLY A 146 11.09 3.65 27.25
C GLY A 146 10.02 4.39 26.45
N LYS A 147 10.46 5.15 25.43
CA LYS A 147 9.54 5.82 24.49
C LYS A 147 8.78 4.80 23.65
N ASN A 148 9.52 3.82 23.15
CA ASN A 148 8.97 2.70 22.40
C ASN A 148 9.17 1.42 23.20
N LYS A 149 8.14 0.62 23.34
CA LYS A 149 8.19 -0.62 24.09
C LYS A 149 7.32 -1.69 23.47
N VAL A 150 7.74 -2.94 23.66
CA VAL A 150 6.96 -4.13 23.32
C VAL A 150 6.71 -4.94 24.58
N TRP A 151 5.67 -5.75 24.58
CA TRP A 151 5.24 -6.51 25.74
C TRP A 151 5.40 -8.00 25.49
N THR A 152 6.00 -8.70 26.45
CA THR A 152 6.04 -10.16 26.51
C THR A 152 5.13 -10.67 27.62
N LEU A 153 4.60 -11.86 27.43
CA LEU A 153 3.81 -12.56 28.44
C LEU A 153 4.63 -13.70 29.03
N GLU A 154 5.08 -13.53 30.27
CA GLU A 154 5.80 -14.55 31.04
C GLU A 154 4.85 -15.13 32.12
N GLY A 155 4.21 -16.26 31.85
CA GLY A 155 3.20 -16.85 32.75
C GLY A 155 2.03 -15.89 32.96
N ASN A 156 1.90 -15.34 34.15
CA ASN A 156 0.84 -14.38 34.51
C ASN A 156 1.33 -12.91 34.59
N THR A 157 2.52 -12.64 34.06
CA THR A 157 3.12 -11.30 34.11
C THR A 157 3.35 -10.75 32.70
N LEU A 158 2.85 -9.56 32.43
CA LEU A 158 3.16 -8.77 31.26
C LEU A 158 4.37 -7.90 31.57
N LYS A 159 5.46 -8.11 30.82
CA LYS A 159 6.71 -7.40 31.01
C LYS A 159 7.00 -6.52 29.79
N ALA A 160 7.23 -5.24 30.05
CA ALA A 160 7.64 -4.29 29.01
C ALA A 160 9.14 -4.39 28.74
N HIS A 161 9.49 -4.34 27.45
CA HIS A 161 10.87 -4.20 27.00
C HIS A 161 11.00 -2.91 26.20
N ALA A 162 11.90 -2.04 26.62
CA ALA A 162 12.24 -0.84 25.87
C ALA A 162 12.99 -1.23 24.61
N VAL A 163 12.54 -0.74 23.45
CA VAL A 163 13.12 -1.06 22.14
C VAL A 163 13.51 0.21 21.39
N ASN A 164 14.61 0.12 20.67
CA ASN A 164 14.97 1.13 19.67
C ASN A 164 14.41 0.67 18.32
N ILE A 165 13.62 1.53 17.70
CA ILE A 165 13.00 1.26 16.41
C ILE A 165 13.77 1.93 15.28
N GLY A 166 13.76 1.31 14.12
CA GLY A 166 14.32 1.84 12.88
C GLY A 166 13.21 2.20 11.89
N MET A 167 13.36 1.73 10.66
CA MET A 167 12.40 1.94 9.58
C MET A 167 11.04 1.29 9.86
N THR A 168 9.99 1.87 9.26
CA THR A 168 8.63 1.30 9.31
C THR A 168 7.95 1.40 7.95
N ASP A 169 7.22 0.36 7.58
CA ASP A 169 6.33 0.32 6.41
C ASP A 169 4.86 0.58 6.78
N GLY A 170 4.59 0.97 8.06
CA GLY A 170 3.24 1.14 8.60
C GLY A 170 2.60 -0.14 9.14
N MET A 171 2.97 -1.32 8.66
CA MET A 171 2.53 -2.63 9.16
C MET A 171 3.58 -3.28 10.05
N HIS A 172 4.85 -3.16 9.67
CA HIS A 172 6.00 -3.67 10.38
C HIS A 172 6.96 -2.52 10.73
N THR A 173 7.67 -2.67 11.82
CA THR A 173 8.69 -1.71 12.27
C THR A 173 9.95 -2.49 12.62
N GLU A 174 11.07 -2.03 12.08
CA GLU A 174 12.40 -2.56 12.39
C GLU A 174 12.72 -2.35 13.87
N ILE A 175 13.30 -3.36 14.49
CA ILE A 175 13.85 -3.27 15.86
C ILE A 175 15.37 -3.35 15.78
N LEU A 176 16.01 -2.23 16.15
CA LEU A 176 17.46 -2.11 16.17
C LEU A 176 18.07 -2.76 17.41
N SER A 177 17.37 -2.68 18.54
CA SER A 177 17.83 -3.26 19.84
C SER A 177 16.70 -3.32 20.86
N GLY A 178 16.91 -4.07 21.94
CA GLY A 178 16.02 -4.13 23.11
C GLY A 178 15.29 -5.45 23.28
N ILE A 179 15.21 -6.28 22.24
CA ILE A 179 14.60 -7.62 22.30
C ILE A 179 15.36 -8.57 21.37
N ALA A 180 15.41 -9.86 21.71
CA ALA A 180 16.05 -10.87 20.87
C ALA A 180 15.11 -11.37 19.79
N GLU A 181 15.68 -11.77 18.65
CA GLU A 181 14.94 -12.42 17.57
C GLU A 181 14.25 -13.70 18.07
N GLY A 182 13.05 -13.98 17.55
CA GLY A 182 12.26 -15.14 17.96
C GLY A 182 11.48 -14.96 19.28
N THR A 183 11.61 -13.83 19.97
CA THR A 183 10.83 -13.57 21.18
C THR A 183 9.34 -13.37 20.85
N VAL A 184 8.48 -14.08 21.58
CA VAL A 184 7.02 -13.94 21.43
C VAL A 184 6.54 -12.67 22.10
N ILE A 185 5.94 -11.79 21.32
CA ILE A 185 5.44 -10.49 21.77
C ILE A 185 3.91 -10.42 21.71
N VAL A 186 3.32 -9.61 22.59
CA VAL A 186 1.88 -9.39 22.65
C VAL A 186 1.50 -8.29 21.66
N THR A 187 0.59 -8.61 20.74
CA THR A 187 0.09 -7.67 19.72
C THR A 187 -1.30 -7.13 20.02
N GLY A 188 -2.02 -7.73 20.98
CA GLY A 188 -3.38 -7.35 21.33
C GLY A 188 -4.05 -8.39 22.22
N LEU A 189 -5.30 -8.13 22.59
CA LEU A 189 -6.15 -9.01 23.38
C LEU A 189 -7.20 -9.65 22.47
N LYS A 190 -7.43 -10.95 22.65
CA LYS A 190 -8.66 -11.59 22.15
C LYS A 190 -9.75 -11.38 23.20
N VAL A 191 -10.72 -10.54 22.90
CA VAL A 191 -11.96 -10.45 23.69
C VAL A 191 -12.80 -11.67 23.30
N ASN A 192 -12.96 -12.63 24.24
CA ASN A 192 -13.93 -13.70 24.06
C ASN A 192 -15.32 -13.07 24.10
N ALA A 193 -16.05 -13.11 23.02
CA ALA A 193 -17.38 -12.54 22.86
C ALA A 193 -18.47 -13.20 23.77
N SER A 194 -18.09 -14.13 24.65
CA SER A 194 -18.99 -14.81 25.58
C SER A 194 -19.28 -14.07 26.88
N GLU A 195 -18.55 -13.00 27.22
CA GLU A 195 -18.81 -12.24 28.46
C GLU A 195 -19.57 -10.93 28.23
N THR A 196 -19.85 -10.53 26.99
CA THR A 196 -20.61 -9.30 26.69
C THR A 196 -22.11 -9.54 26.52
N ALA A 197 -22.58 -10.79 26.63
CA ALA A 197 -23.98 -11.12 26.44
C ALA A 197 -24.86 -10.98 27.73
N GLU A 198 -24.29 -10.80 28.91
CA GLU A 198 -25.08 -10.69 30.16
C GLU A 198 -25.25 -9.27 30.73
N ALA A 199 -24.58 -8.26 30.18
CA ALA A 199 -24.70 -6.87 30.63
C ALA A 199 -25.66 -5.99 29.80
N GLY A 200 -26.34 -6.55 28.79
CA GLY A 200 -27.14 -5.82 27.80
C GLY A 200 -28.67 -5.96 27.92
N GLN A 201 -29.19 -6.50 29.01
CA GLN A 201 -30.65 -6.53 29.24
C GLN A 201 -31.02 -5.62 30.40
N GLN A 202 -31.12 -4.32 30.16
CA GLN A 202 -32.05 -3.37 30.78
C GLN A 202 -31.71 -1.94 30.37
N GLN A 203 -32.18 -1.56 29.19
CA GLN A 203 -32.62 -0.19 28.92
C GLN A 203 -33.47 -0.23 27.65
N THR A 204 -34.78 -0.40 27.82
CA THR A 204 -35.77 -0.08 26.80
C THR A 204 -35.83 1.43 26.68
N GLU A 205 -35.05 2.01 25.77
CA GLU A 205 -35.28 3.38 25.31
C GLU A 205 -36.55 3.37 24.45
N SER A 206 -37.59 4.01 24.97
CA SER A 206 -38.82 4.31 24.24
C SER A 206 -38.51 5.26 23.09
N SER A 207 -38.57 4.76 21.85
CA SER A 207 -38.49 5.59 20.63
C SER A 207 -39.69 6.55 20.62
N PRO A 208 -39.49 7.87 20.35
CA PRO A 208 -40.59 8.86 20.29
C PRO A 208 -41.57 8.63 19.14
N PHE A 209 -41.32 7.68 18.27
CA PHE A 209 -42.14 7.36 17.09
C PHE A 209 -42.79 5.97 17.10
N ALA A 210 -42.82 5.28 18.21
CA ALA A 210 -43.55 4.01 18.32
C ALA A 210 -45.07 4.27 18.49
N PRO A 211 -45.96 3.67 17.67
CA PRO A 211 -47.39 3.79 17.84
C PRO A 211 -47.83 3.07 19.11
N GLY A 212 -48.56 3.79 19.98
CA GLY A 212 -49.05 3.29 21.26
C GLY A 212 -50.06 2.12 21.11
N PRO A 213 -50.20 1.24 22.15
CA PRO A 213 -51.08 0.09 22.09
C PRO A 213 -52.56 0.54 22.07
N PRO A 214 -53.47 -0.20 21.39
CA PRO A 214 -54.86 0.16 21.24
C PRO A 214 -55.61 0.08 22.61
N GLY A 215 -56.33 1.17 22.92
CA GLY A 215 -57.03 1.32 24.17
C GLY A 215 -58.12 0.27 24.41
N ARG A 216 -58.08 -0.38 25.58
CA ARG A 216 -59.06 -1.34 26.08
C ARG A 216 -60.36 -0.59 26.49
N LYS A 217 -61.45 -0.77 25.72
CA LYS A 217 -62.77 -0.29 26.10
C LYS A 217 -63.25 -1.08 27.34
N LYS A 218 -63.54 -0.36 28.44
CA LYS A 218 -64.29 -0.88 29.55
C LYS A 218 -65.80 -1.01 29.21
N LYS A 219 -66.35 -2.15 29.45
CA LYS A 219 -67.76 -2.35 29.70
C LYS A 219 -68.00 -2.37 31.20
#